data_fc0d0450eb33f4b911b8280ba832702f
#
_entry.id   fc0d0450eb33f4b911b8280ba832702f
#
_cell.length_a   1.000
_cell.length_b   1.000
_cell.length_c   1.000
_cell.angle_alpha   90.00
_cell.angle_beta   90.00
_cell.angle_gamma   90.00
#
_symmetry.space_group_name_H-M   'P 1'
#
loop_
_entity.id
_entity.type
_entity.pdbx_description
1 polymer ?
#
loop_
_entity_poly.entity_id
_entity_poly.type
_entity_poly.pdbx_seq_one_letter_code
_entity_poly.pdbx_strand_id
1 'polypeptide(L)'
;MLAGLQLADANEQIIVHDRNLGKLRELKKRCRVTVEPDLFRAVAKADMLIVAVRPASVRELLRSVGKVSRPVLAISLAAGIPLQILSKAFGPPIRWVRAMPSPASRSGRGLTAIASPRTLSPLDRKRVRDLFSKVGRVIEMPESKLDAFTVIYSSSHGYHALAALAGAAQEIGLDRKTALLASAHALADGILAWRDGKHSIESLLDEAATPGGIAATTMAGMETAGYGRAVRKGVEAGLRRVRANART
;
A
#
# COMPACT_ATOMS: atom_id res chain seq x y z
N MET A 1 4.14 8.07 -3.00
CA MET A 1 4.63 7.78 -4.37
C MET A 1 5.37 8.98 -4.98
N LEU A 2 4.78 10.17 -5.17
CA LEU A 2 5.49 11.34 -5.75
C LEU A 2 6.84 11.61 -5.10
N ALA A 3 6.90 11.71 -3.77
CA ALA A 3 8.16 11.91 -3.05
C ALA A 3 9.19 10.80 -3.32
N GLY A 4 8.76 9.54 -3.41
CA GLY A 4 9.64 8.43 -3.73
C GLY A 4 10.20 8.49 -5.16
N LEU A 5 9.35 8.87 -6.13
CA LEU A 5 9.81 9.07 -7.52
C LEU A 5 10.84 10.19 -7.62
N GLN A 6 10.68 11.27 -6.84
CA GLN A 6 11.67 12.34 -6.80
C GLN A 6 13.00 11.90 -6.16
N LEU A 7 12.96 11.07 -5.10
CA LEU A 7 14.16 10.49 -4.50
C LEU A 7 14.92 9.58 -5.47
N ALA A 8 14.20 8.91 -6.37
CA ALA A 8 14.78 8.05 -7.40
C ALA A 8 15.27 8.83 -8.63
N ASP A 9 15.23 10.16 -8.59
CA ASP A 9 15.54 11.06 -9.72
C ASP A 9 14.88 10.63 -11.03
N ALA A 10 13.61 10.24 -10.90
CA ALA A 10 12.83 9.70 -12.00
C ALA A 10 12.53 10.80 -13.03
N ASN A 11 12.94 10.58 -14.28
CA ASN A 11 12.79 11.54 -15.40
C ASN A 11 11.38 11.58 -16.02
N GLU A 12 10.37 11.01 -15.36
CA GLU A 12 9.01 11.07 -15.85
C GLU A 12 8.42 12.49 -15.72
N GLN A 13 7.78 12.95 -16.77
CA GLN A 13 6.94 14.13 -16.72
C GLN A 13 5.64 13.77 -16.00
N ILE A 14 5.49 14.25 -14.76
CA ILE A 14 4.33 13.94 -13.93
C ILE A 14 3.34 15.09 -13.99
N ILE A 15 2.13 14.80 -14.49
CA ILE A 15 0.97 15.71 -14.45
C ILE A 15 0.07 15.28 -13.30
N VAL A 16 -0.30 16.21 -12.43
CA VAL A 16 -1.20 15.94 -11.30
C VAL A 16 -2.49 16.71 -11.46
N HIS A 17 -3.60 15.99 -11.31
CA HIS A 17 -4.93 16.56 -11.20
C HIS A 17 -5.52 16.25 -9.81
N ASP A 18 -6.17 17.21 -9.18
CA ASP A 18 -7.04 17.04 -8.01
C ASP A 18 -8.16 18.09 -8.08
N ARG A 19 -9.36 17.74 -7.62
CA ARG A 19 -10.49 18.69 -7.52
C ARG A 19 -10.19 19.85 -6.55
N ASN A 20 -9.29 19.63 -5.60
CA ASN A 20 -8.87 20.63 -4.62
C ASN A 20 -7.67 21.43 -5.14
N LEU A 21 -7.93 22.65 -5.61
CA LEU A 21 -6.89 23.56 -6.13
C LEU A 21 -5.84 23.93 -5.07
N GLY A 22 -6.19 23.93 -3.78
CA GLY A 22 -5.26 24.17 -2.69
C GLY A 22 -4.20 23.07 -2.62
N LYS A 23 -4.63 21.82 -2.71
CA LYS A 23 -3.70 20.67 -2.78
C LYS A 23 -2.80 20.70 -4.01
N LEU A 24 -3.33 21.09 -5.17
CA LEU A 24 -2.52 21.22 -6.39
C LEU A 24 -1.42 22.26 -6.20
N ARG A 25 -1.74 23.41 -5.61
CA ARG A 25 -0.76 24.47 -5.29
C ARG A 25 0.33 23.98 -4.33
N GLU A 26 -0.05 23.24 -3.28
CA GLU A 26 0.91 22.65 -2.35
C GLU A 26 1.80 21.61 -3.03
N LEU A 27 1.24 20.73 -3.84
CA LEU A 27 2.01 19.72 -4.56
C LEU A 27 3.02 20.37 -5.52
N LYS A 28 2.61 21.43 -6.24
CA LYS A 28 3.50 22.19 -7.11
C LYS A 28 4.67 22.81 -6.37
N LYS A 29 4.47 23.28 -5.12
CA LYS A 29 5.54 23.85 -4.29
C LYS A 29 6.52 22.78 -3.77
N ARG A 30 6.03 21.57 -3.49
CA ARG A 30 6.81 20.52 -2.81
C ARG A 30 7.39 19.48 -3.75
N CYS A 31 6.85 19.36 -4.95
CA CYS A 31 7.18 18.32 -5.91
C CYS A 31 7.43 18.89 -7.30
N ARG A 32 8.38 18.28 -8.03
CA ARG A 32 8.61 18.58 -9.45
C ARG A 32 7.49 17.98 -10.29
N VAL A 33 6.33 18.64 -10.32
CA VAL A 33 5.15 18.18 -11.06
C VAL A 33 4.50 19.32 -11.83
N THR A 34 3.90 19.01 -12.96
CA THR A 34 2.97 19.89 -13.64
C THR A 34 1.59 19.71 -13.05
N VAL A 35 0.92 20.79 -12.66
CA VAL A 35 -0.46 20.72 -12.19
C VAL A 35 -1.41 21.08 -13.32
N GLU A 36 -2.45 20.28 -13.49
CA GLU A 36 -3.51 20.52 -14.48
C GLU A 36 -4.87 20.46 -13.78
N PRO A 37 -5.54 21.61 -13.58
CA PRO A 37 -6.85 21.67 -12.93
C PRO A 37 -7.96 21.01 -13.75
N ASP A 38 -7.82 20.98 -15.06
CA ASP A 38 -8.78 20.36 -15.98
C ASP A 38 -8.47 18.86 -16.12
N LEU A 39 -9.41 18.02 -15.67
CA LEU A 39 -9.25 16.56 -15.72
C LEU A 39 -9.12 16.04 -17.15
N PHE A 40 -9.91 16.57 -18.08
CA PHE A 40 -9.87 16.13 -19.47
C PHE A 40 -8.50 16.43 -20.11
N ARG A 41 -7.98 17.64 -19.89
CA ARG A 41 -6.64 18.03 -20.35
C ARG A 41 -5.53 17.21 -19.72
N ALA A 42 -5.65 16.90 -18.42
CA ALA A 42 -4.67 16.04 -17.74
C ALA A 42 -4.63 14.64 -18.36
N VAL A 43 -5.79 14.03 -18.57
CA VAL A 43 -5.92 12.71 -19.18
C VAL A 43 -5.46 12.72 -20.66
N ALA A 44 -5.80 13.76 -21.40
CA ALA A 44 -5.41 13.87 -22.80
C ALA A 44 -3.88 13.87 -23.03
N LYS A 45 -3.11 14.37 -22.04
CA LYS A 45 -1.64 14.45 -22.10
C LYS A 45 -0.94 13.19 -21.54
N ALA A 46 -1.65 12.31 -20.85
CA ALA A 46 -1.02 11.22 -20.08
C ALA A 46 -0.89 9.94 -20.90
N ASP A 47 0.31 9.40 -21.08
CA ASP A 47 0.54 8.06 -21.66
C ASP A 47 0.24 6.94 -20.66
N MET A 48 0.38 7.24 -19.36
CA MET A 48 0.02 6.37 -18.25
C MET A 48 -0.83 7.15 -17.25
N LEU A 49 -1.99 6.62 -16.92
CA LEU A 49 -2.92 7.22 -15.98
C LEU A 49 -2.88 6.48 -14.64
N ILE A 50 -2.64 7.19 -13.54
CA ILE A 50 -2.70 6.62 -12.20
C ILE A 50 -3.94 7.15 -11.49
N VAL A 51 -4.87 6.25 -11.18
CA VAL A 51 -6.11 6.55 -10.44
C VAL A 51 -5.84 6.34 -8.94
N ALA A 52 -5.58 7.43 -8.23
CA ALA A 52 -5.22 7.45 -6.81
C ALA A 52 -6.29 8.12 -5.93
N VAL A 53 -7.56 7.89 -6.26
CA VAL A 53 -8.71 8.39 -5.48
C VAL A 53 -9.24 7.33 -4.53
N ARG A 54 -10.08 7.72 -3.56
CA ARG A 54 -10.78 6.78 -2.68
C ARG A 54 -11.68 5.86 -3.51
N PRO A 55 -11.88 4.59 -3.11
CA PRO A 55 -12.71 3.64 -3.84
C PRO A 55 -14.09 4.19 -4.21
N ALA A 56 -14.78 4.84 -3.28
CA ALA A 56 -16.09 5.45 -3.51
C ALA A 56 -16.12 6.54 -4.60
N SER A 57 -14.98 7.16 -4.89
CA SER A 57 -14.86 8.21 -5.91
C SER A 57 -14.45 7.70 -7.29
N VAL A 58 -14.14 6.40 -7.44
CA VAL A 58 -13.64 5.86 -8.71
C VAL A 58 -14.67 5.98 -9.81
N ARG A 59 -15.92 5.58 -9.55
CA ARG A 59 -16.98 5.60 -10.57
C ARG A 59 -17.29 7.00 -11.05
N GLU A 60 -17.36 7.96 -10.11
CA GLU A 60 -17.57 9.38 -10.43
C GLU A 60 -16.42 9.92 -11.28
N LEU A 61 -15.18 9.65 -10.87
CA LEU A 61 -14.00 10.05 -11.63
C LEU A 61 -14.02 9.50 -13.06
N LEU A 62 -14.27 8.21 -13.23
CA LEU A 62 -14.29 7.60 -14.56
C LEU A 62 -15.38 8.19 -15.46
N ARG A 63 -16.55 8.51 -14.92
CA ARG A 63 -17.59 9.23 -15.67
C ARG A 63 -17.14 10.63 -16.08
N SER A 64 -16.44 11.35 -15.19
CA SER A 64 -15.96 12.72 -15.44
C SER A 64 -14.81 12.78 -16.44
N VAL A 65 -14.04 11.69 -16.63
CA VAL A 65 -12.96 11.63 -17.65
C VAL A 65 -13.51 11.71 -19.07
N GLY A 66 -14.75 11.24 -19.29
CA GLY A 66 -15.35 11.22 -20.61
C GLY A 66 -14.72 10.20 -21.55
N LYS A 67 -14.93 10.36 -22.87
CA LYS A 67 -14.44 9.42 -23.88
C LYS A 67 -12.94 9.62 -24.15
N VAL A 68 -12.17 8.56 -24.00
CA VAL A 68 -10.75 8.49 -24.40
C VAL A 68 -10.65 7.68 -25.68
N SER A 69 -10.15 8.30 -26.76
CA SER A 69 -10.08 7.69 -28.10
C SER A 69 -8.72 7.06 -28.43
N ARG A 70 -7.71 7.26 -27.60
CA ARG A 70 -6.37 6.72 -27.79
C ARG A 70 -6.03 5.63 -26.76
N PRO A 71 -5.09 4.73 -27.08
CA PRO A 71 -4.62 3.75 -26.10
C PRO A 71 -3.96 4.41 -24.87
N VAL A 72 -4.44 4.09 -23.67
CA VAL A 72 -3.88 4.55 -22.39
C VAL A 72 -3.69 3.37 -21.48
N LEU A 73 -2.54 3.29 -20.83
CA LEU A 73 -2.29 2.35 -19.73
C LEU A 73 -2.75 2.98 -18.43
N ALA A 74 -3.78 2.41 -17.80
CA ALA A 74 -4.36 2.93 -16.57
C ALA A 74 -4.06 2.01 -15.38
N ILE A 75 -3.62 2.60 -14.27
CA ILE A 75 -3.28 1.91 -13.04
C ILE A 75 -4.20 2.40 -11.94
N SER A 76 -5.00 1.51 -11.37
CA SER A 76 -5.84 1.81 -10.21
C SER A 76 -5.13 1.48 -8.91
N LEU A 77 -5.03 2.45 -8.01
CA LEU A 77 -4.57 2.27 -6.62
C LEU A 77 -5.75 2.14 -5.65
N ALA A 78 -6.98 2.09 -6.15
CA ALA A 78 -8.17 2.01 -5.34
C ALA A 78 -8.38 0.59 -4.80
N ALA A 79 -8.36 0.44 -3.47
CA ALA A 79 -8.55 -0.83 -2.80
C ALA A 79 -9.94 -1.42 -3.07
N GLY A 80 -10.00 -2.72 -3.41
CA GLY A 80 -11.26 -3.45 -3.55
C GLY A 80 -12.07 -3.15 -4.82
N ILE A 81 -11.54 -2.37 -5.77
CA ILE A 81 -12.22 -2.16 -7.07
C ILE A 81 -11.64 -3.12 -8.11
N PRO A 82 -12.36 -4.18 -8.53
CA PRO A 82 -11.86 -5.18 -9.46
C PRO A 82 -11.59 -4.63 -10.87
N LEU A 83 -10.64 -5.27 -11.57
CA LEU A 83 -10.35 -4.98 -12.99
C LEU A 83 -11.60 -5.08 -13.87
N GLN A 84 -12.48 -6.04 -13.58
CA GLN A 84 -13.74 -6.19 -14.30
C GLN A 84 -14.63 -4.94 -14.21
N ILE A 85 -14.72 -4.34 -13.02
CA ILE A 85 -15.49 -3.10 -12.81
C ILE A 85 -14.83 -1.93 -13.55
N LEU A 86 -13.50 -1.80 -13.46
CA LEU A 86 -12.74 -0.77 -14.14
C LEU A 86 -12.91 -0.87 -15.66
N SER A 87 -12.74 -2.07 -16.22
CA SER A 87 -12.88 -2.32 -17.66
C SER A 87 -14.30 -2.18 -18.16
N LYS A 88 -15.31 -2.48 -17.33
CA LYS A 88 -16.72 -2.27 -17.69
C LYS A 88 -17.08 -0.79 -17.68
N ALA A 89 -16.54 -0.04 -16.74
CA ALA A 89 -16.81 1.40 -16.64
C ALA A 89 -16.04 2.20 -17.70
N PHE A 90 -14.84 1.73 -18.07
CA PHE A 90 -13.96 2.43 -18.98
C PHE A 90 -13.11 1.40 -19.73
N GLY A 91 -13.70 0.81 -20.75
CA GLY A 91 -13.09 -0.25 -21.56
C GLY A 91 -12.12 0.26 -22.63
N PRO A 92 -11.90 -0.53 -23.67
CA PRO A 92 -10.99 -0.17 -24.75
C PRO A 92 -11.24 1.25 -25.28
N PRO A 93 -10.17 1.99 -25.60
CA PRO A 93 -8.79 1.55 -25.73
C PRO A 93 -7.94 1.59 -24.44
N ILE A 94 -8.57 1.73 -23.28
CA ILE A 94 -7.86 1.76 -22.00
C ILE A 94 -7.54 0.34 -21.51
N ARG A 95 -6.31 0.15 -21.06
CA ARG A 95 -5.80 -1.11 -20.51
C ARG A 95 -5.55 -0.91 -19.01
N TRP A 96 -6.23 -1.71 -18.18
CA TRP A 96 -6.20 -1.57 -16.74
C TRP A 96 -5.22 -2.51 -16.06
N VAL A 97 -4.57 -1.97 -15.03
CA VAL A 97 -3.79 -2.69 -14.02
C VAL A 97 -4.23 -2.23 -12.65
N ARG A 98 -4.21 -3.10 -11.67
CA ARG A 98 -4.31 -2.72 -10.26
C ARG A 98 -2.93 -2.76 -9.63
N ALA A 99 -2.62 -1.77 -8.81
CA ALA A 99 -1.41 -1.76 -8.00
C ALA A 99 -1.72 -1.30 -6.57
N MET A 100 -1.04 -1.89 -5.60
CA MET A 100 -1.22 -1.56 -4.19
C MET A 100 0.14 -1.21 -3.58
N PRO A 101 0.57 0.04 -3.70
CA PRO A 101 1.77 0.55 -3.04
C PRO A 101 1.51 0.83 -1.56
N SER A 102 2.56 0.86 -0.75
CA SER A 102 2.49 1.27 0.65
C SER A 102 2.92 2.72 0.86
N PRO A 103 2.64 3.31 2.02
CA PRO A 103 3.17 4.62 2.41
C PRO A 103 4.70 4.69 2.41
N ALA A 104 5.41 3.58 2.64
CA ALA A 104 6.88 3.51 2.59
C ALA A 104 7.47 3.76 1.20
N SER A 105 6.65 3.73 0.14
CA SER A 105 7.02 4.18 -1.21
C SER A 105 7.50 5.63 -1.26
N ARG A 106 7.13 6.47 -0.28
CA ARG A 106 7.63 7.85 -0.18
C ARG A 106 9.12 7.95 0.13
N SER A 107 9.70 6.92 0.72
CA SER A 107 11.14 6.82 1.08
C SER A 107 11.89 5.79 0.23
N GLY A 108 11.32 5.31 -0.89
CA GLY A 108 11.95 4.32 -1.76
C GLY A 108 11.98 2.89 -1.18
N ARG A 109 11.35 2.66 -0.03
CA ARG A 109 11.37 1.36 0.69
C ARG A 109 10.02 0.65 0.65
N GLY A 110 9.15 0.99 -0.31
CA GLY A 110 7.84 0.39 -0.45
C GLY A 110 7.90 -1.05 -0.93
N LEU A 111 6.81 -1.76 -0.74
CA LEU A 111 6.47 -2.97 -1.47
C LEU A 111 5.18 -2.67 -2.23
N THR A 112 5.17 -2.92 -3.53
CA THR A 112 3.97 -2.75 -4.36
C THR A 112 3.54 -4.08 -4.93
N ALA A 113 2.31 -4.49 -4.66
CA ALA A 113 1.69 -5.60 -5.36
C ALA A 113 1.03 -5.12 -6.64
N ILE A 114 1.23 -5.86 -7.74
CA ILE A 114 0.65 -5.57 -9.05
C ILE A 114 -0.21 -6.77 -9.47
N ALA A 115 -1.43 -6.48 -9.92
CA ALA A 115 -2.31 -7.44 -10.56
C ALA A 115 -2.69 -6.94 -11.96
N SER A 116 -2.34 -7.73 -12.97
CA SER A 116 -2.57 -7.42 -14.37
C SER A 116 -3.43 -8.48 -15.03
N PRO A 117 -4.30 -8.13 -16.01
CA PRO A 117 -4.98 -9.12 -16.81
C PRO A 117 -3.98 -9.90 -17.68
N ARG A 118 -4.31 -11.15 -18.02
CA ARG A 118 -3.43 -11.99 -18.87
C ARG A 118 -3.22 -11.37 -20.26
N THR A 119 -4.17 -10.61 -20.74
CA THR A 119 -4.15 -9.93 -22.04
C THR A 119 -3.26 -8.69 -22.10
N LEU A 120 -2.70 -8.24 -20.96
CA LEU A 120 -1.79 -7.09 -20.94
C LEU A 120 -0.47 -7.44 -21.64
N SER A 121 0.00 -6.55 -22.53
CA SER A 121 1.24 -6.76 -23.26
C SER A 121 2.47 -6.86 -22.34
N PRO A 122 3.52 -7.61 -22.74
CA PRO A 122 4.77 -7.66 -21.97
C PRO A 122 5.39 -6.27 -21.78
N LEU A 123 5.28 -5.40 -22.78
CA LEU A 123 5.78 -4.03 -22.69
C LEU A 123 5.05 -3.22 -21.63
N ASP A 124 3.72 -3.26 -21.59
CA ASP A 124 2.94 -2.54 -20.57
C ASP A 124 3.20 -3.10 -19.17
N ARG A 125 3.34 -4.43 -19.01
CA ARG A 125 3.76 -5.04 -17.74
C ARG A 125 5.09 -4.50 -17.27
N LYS A 126 6.07 -4.44 -18.17
CA LYS A 126 7.40 -3.90 -17.88
C LYS A 126 7.30 -2.44 -17.45
N ARG A 127 6.55 -1.59 -18.17
CA ARG A 127 6.36 -0.17 -17.83
C ARG A 127 5.78 0.01 -16.42
N VAL A 128 4.77 -0.78 -16.04
CA VAL A 128 4.19 -0.71 -14.70
C VAL A 128 5.19 -1.16 -13.64
N ARG A 129 5.90 -2.26 -13.87
CA ARG A 129 6.94 -2.76 -12.96
C ARG A 129 8.05 -1.74 -12.77
N ASP A 130 8.59 -1.19 -13.86
CA ASP A 130 9.67 -0.21 -13.83
C ASP A 130 9.27 1.04 -13.03
N LEU A 131 8.04 1.54 -13.21
CA LEU A 131 7.53 2.67 -12.44
C LEU A 131 7.54 2.40 -10.92
N PHE A 132 7.00 1.26 -10.48
CA PHE A 132 6.91 0.96 -9.05
C PHE A 132 8.24 0.50 -8.46
N SER A 133 9.14 -0.08 -9.25
CA SER A 133 10.50 -0.43 -8.82
C SER A 133 11.32 0.78 -8.38
N LYS A 134 11.02 1.97 -8.90
CA LYS A 134 11.66 3.23 -8.48
C LYS A 134 11.30 3.63 -7.04
N VAL A 135 10.23 3.10 -6.50
CA VAL A 135 9.74 3.45 -5.15
C VAL A 135 9.76 2.27 -4.17
N GLY A 136 10.38 1.16 -4.56
CA GLY A 136 10.57 -0.02 -3.71
C GLY A 136 10.50 -1.34 -4.47
N ARG A 137 10.31 -2.43 -3.74
CA ARG A 137 10.16 -3.78 -4.32
C ARG A 137 8.80 -3.92 -4.98
N VAL A 138 8.75 -4.75 -6.02
CA VAL A 138 7.52 -5.09 -6.73
C VAL A 138 7.30 -6.60 -6.67
N ILE A 139 6.05 -7.00 -6.42
CA ILE A 139 5.59 -8.37 -6.58
C ILE A 139 4.38 -8.40 -7.52
N GLU A 140 4.33 -9.39 -8.38
CA GLU A 140 3.17 -9.65 -9.22
C GLU A 140 2.35 -10.78 -8.63
N MET A 141 1.04 -10.65 -8.64
CA MET A 141 0.16 -11.67 -8.12
C MET A 141 -1.17 -11.73 -8.88
N PRO A 142 -1.90 -12.86 -8.81
CA PRO A 142 -3.27 -12.94 -9.31
C PRO A 142 -4.16 -11.90 -8.62
N GLU A 143 -5.07 -11.28 -9.37
CA GLU A 143 -6.00 -10.28 -8.81
C GLU A 143 -6.79 -10.80 -7.61
N SER A 144 -7.15 -12.07 -7.61
CA SER A 144 -7.86 -12.72 -6.50
C SER A 144 -7.14 -12.66 -5.15
N LYS A 145 -5.82 -12.42 -5.15
CA LYS A 145 -4.99 -12.29 -3.94
C LYS A 145 -4.76 -10.84 -3.51
N LEU A 146 -5.02 -9.87 -4.40
CA LEU A 146 -4.68 -8.47 -4.16
C LEU A 146 -5.45 -7.85 -2.97
N ASP A 147 -6.69 -8.24 -2.76
CA ASP A 147 -7.48 -7.74 -1.64
C ASP A 147 -6.95 -8.26 -0.29
N ALA A 148 -6.56 -9.53 -0.22
CA ALA A 148 -5.91 -10.10 0.96
C ALA A 148 -4.56 -9.41 1.21
N PHE A 149 -3.75 -9.23 0.17
CA PHE A 149 -2.50 -8.46 0.27
C PHE A 149 -2.75 -7.05 0.80
N THR A 150 -3.77 -6.36 0.29
CA THR A 150 -4.10 -4.98 0.71
C THR A 150 -4.38 -4.89 2.20
N VAL A 151 -5.08 -5.85 2.77
CA VAL A 151 -5.40 -5.89 4.21
C VAL A 151 -4.16 -6.20 5.04
N ILE A 152 -3.38 -7.19 4.63
CA ILE A 152 -2.17 -7.61 5.36
C ILE A 152 -1.07 -6.53 5.26
N TYR A 153 -0.92 -5.92 4.08
CA TYR A 153 0.12 -4.91 3.86
C TYR A 153 -0.34 -3.49 4.25
N SER A 154 -1.01 -3.38 5.39
CA SER A 154 -1.42 -2.10 5.97
C SER A 154 -0.46 -1.67 7.07
N SER A 155 0.05 -0.44 6.98
CA SER A 155 0.88 0.15 8.06
C SER A 155 0.15 0.23 9.40
N SER A 156 -1.17 0.13 9.39
CA SER A 156 -1.98 0.12 10.61
C SER A 156 -1.62 -1.04 11.55
N HIS A 157 -1.18 -2.18 11.03
CA HIS A 157 -0.72 -3.30 11.85
C HIS A 157 0.47 -2.90 12.71
N GLY A 158 1.51 -2.30 12.12
CA GLY A 158 2.68 -1.82 12.85
C GLY A 158 2.35 -0.71 13.83
N TYR A 159 1.51 0.26 13.44
CA TYR A 159 1.11 1.35 14.34
C TYR A 159 0.27 0.86 15.51
N HIS A 160 -0.62 -0.11 15.28
CA HIS A 160 -1.44 -0.68 16.35
C HIS A 160 -0.60 -1.52 17.31
N ALA A 161 0.30 -2.36 16.79
CA ALA A 161 1.23 -3.13 17.61
C ALA A 161 2.12 -2.22 18.48
N LEU A 162 2.68 -1.15 17.87
CA LEU A 162 3.49 -0.17 18.58
C LEU A 162 2.70 0.53 19.69
N ALA A 163 1.47 0.94 19.41
CA ALA A 163 0.62 1.62 20.40
C ALA A 163 0.26 0.68 21.56
N ALA A 164 -0.09 -0.58 21.27
CA ALA A 164 -0.44 -1.56 22.30
C ALA A 164 0.77 -1.90 23.19
N LEU A 165 1.93 -2.15 22.58
CA LEU A 165 3.15 -2.49 23.33
C LEU A 165 3.65 -1.31 24.17
N ALA A 166 3.63 -0.08 23.61
CA ALA A 166 4.01 1.11 24.35
C ALA A 166 3.02 1.44 25.49
N GLY A 167 1.72 1.16 25.32
CA GLY A 167 0.72 1.28 26.38
C GLY A 167 1.02 0.33 27.54
N ALA A 168 1.21 -0.96 27.24
CA ALA A 168 1.57 -1.96 28.25
C ALA A 168 2.89 -1.61 28.97
N ALA A 169 3.89 -1.09 28.23
CA ALA A 169 5.15 -0.65 28.83
C ALA A 169 4.97 0.51 29.83
N GLN A 170 4.03 1.42 29.58
CA GLN A 170 3.70 2.48 30.55
C GLN A 170 2.99 1.94 31.77
N GLU A 171 2.12 0.96 31.63
CA GLU A 171 1.40 0.31 32.77
C GLU A 171 2.37 -0.40 33.73
N ILE A 172 3.52 -0.90 33.20
CA ILE A 172 4.56 -1.51 34.06
C ILE A 172 5.64 -0.51 34.54
N GLY A 173 5.41 0.80 34.37
CA GLY A 173 6.21 1.85 34.95
C GLY A 173 7.22 2.58 34.07
N LEU A 174 7.28 2.31 32.75
CA LEU A 174 8.13 3.10 31.86
C LEU A 174 7.48 4.45 31.54
N ASP A 175 8.28 5.52 31.49
CA ASP A 175 7.80 6.79 30.97
C ASP A 175 7.43 6.70 29.49
N ARG A 176 6.58 7.61 29.01
CA ARG A 176 6.04 7.58 27.64
C ARG A 176 7.12 7.56 26.55
N LYS A 177 8.21 8.29 26.73
CA LYS A 177 9.28 8.39 25.74
C LYS A 177 10.05 7.08 25.66
N THR A 178 10.45 6.52 26.78
CA THR A 178 11.15 5.25 26.88
C THR A 178 10.28 4.11 26.39
N ALA A 179 8.98 4.07 26.76
CA ALA A 179 8.02 3.07 26.31
C ALA A 179 7.88 3.04 24.78
N LEU A 180 7.71 4.21 24.14
CA LEU A 180 7.62 4.30 22.68
C LEU A 180 8.93 3.89 22.00
N LEU A 181 10.08 4.33 22.52
CA LEU A 181 11.38 4.01 21.93
C LEU A 181 11.67 2.51 22.00
N ALA A 182 11.54 1.92 23.19
CA ALA A 182 11.78 0.49 23.41
C ALA A 182 10.84 -0.39 22.56
N SER A 183 9.53 -0.05 22.56
CA SER A 183 8.55 -0.78 21.75
C SER A 183 8.81 -0.69 20.24
N ALA A 184 9.22 0.49 19.76
CA ALA A 184 9.55 0.68 18.35
C ALA A 184 10.75 -0.16 17.93
N HIS A 185 11.81 -0.18 18.76
CA HIS A 185 12.98 -1.03 18.51
C HIS A 185 12.64 -2.51 18.59
N ALA A 186 11.94 -2.95 19.64
CA ALA A 186 11.56 -4.36 19.77
C ALA A 186 10.82 -4.91 18.54
N LEU A 187 9.87 -4.13 17.99
CA LEU A 187 9.15 -4.51 16.78
C LEU A 187 10.00 -4.40 15.51
N ALA A 188 10.78 -3.33 15.38
CA ALA A 188 11.56 -3.09 14.16
C ALA A 188 12.74 -4.06 14.06
N ASP A 189 13.51 -4.24 15.13
CA ASP A 189 14.73 -5.03 15.13
C ASP A 189 14.43 -6.52 14.88
N GLY A 190 13.38 -7.07 15.51
CA GLY A 190 12.93 -8.44 15.24
C GLY A 190 12.48 -8.66 13.80
N ILE A 191 11.74 -7.70 13.21
CA ILE A 191 11.31 -7.79 11.80
C ILE A 191 12.50 -7.63 10.85
N LEU A 192 13.45 -6.76 11.17
CA LEU A 192 14.67 -6.58 10.37
C LEU A 192 15.54 -7.83 10.41
N ALA A 193 15.74 -8.44 11.58
CA ALA A 193 16.47 -9.69 11.72
C ALA A 193 15.89 -10.80 10.83
N TRP A 194 14.57 -10.93 10.77
CA TRP A 194 13.92 -11.87 9.86
C TRP A 194 14.09 -11.50 8.38
N ARG A 195 13.94 -10.22 8.01
CA ARG A 195 14.03 -9.76 6.62
C ARG A 195 15.42 -9.86 6.02
N ASP A 196 16.44 -9.63 6.82
CA ASP A 196 17.84 -9.58 6.41
C ASP A 196 18.55 -10.91 6.65
N GLY A 197 17.99 -11.79 7.49
CA GLY A 197 18.47 -13.11 7.81
C GLY A 197 17.96 -14.20 6.87
N LYS A 198 18.46 -15.45 7.13
CA LYS A 198 18.03 -16.68 6.43
C LYS A 198 17.17 -17.59 7.31
N HIS A 199 16.79 -17.11 8.49
CA HIS A 199 16.03 -17.90 9.47
C HIS A 199 14.54 -17.90 9.15
N SER A 200 13.86 -19.02 9.41
CA SER A 200 12.41 -19.05 9.37
C SER A 200 11.83 -18.31 10.57
N ILE A 201 10.58 -17.89 10.50
CA ILE A 201 9.94 -17.22 11.64
C ILE A 201 9.81 -18.17 12.83
N GLU A 202 9.62 -19.46 12.59
CA GLU A 202 9.54 -20.51 13.59
C GLU A 202 10.87 -20.62 14.35
N SER A 203 12.00 -20.66 13.62
CA SER A 203 13.34 -20.70 14.22
C SER A 203 13.64 -19.49 15.10
N LEU A 204 13.22 -18.29 14.66
CA LEU A 204 13.40 -17.07 15.46
C LEU A 204 12.51 -17.05 16.72
N LEU A 205 11.31 -17.59 16.61
CA LEU A 205 10.42 -17.73 17.78
C LEU A 205 10.98 -18.72 18.80
N ASP A 206 11.52 -19.84 18.34
CA ASP A 206 12.16 -20.86 19.20
C ASP A 206 13.42 -20.31 19.88
N GLU A 207 14.26 -19.59 19.13
CA GLU A 207 15.46 -18.92 19.66
C GLU A 207 15.10 -17.88 20.75
N ALA A 208 14.06 -17.09 20.52
CA ALA A 208 13.58 -16.11 21.49
C ALA A 208 12.93 -16.77 22.73
N ALA A 209 12.35 -17.96 22.59
CA ALA A 209 11.59 -18.66 23.64
C ALA A 209 12.45 -19.55 24.53
N THR A 210 13.56 -19.04 25.07
CA THR A 210 14.38 -19.80 26.03
C THR A 210 13.50 -20.32 27.18
N PRO A 211 13.52 -21.63 27.49
CA PRO A 211 12.71 -22.21 28.54
C PRO A 211 12.88 -21.51 29.90
N GLY A 212 11.76 -21.07 30.50
CA GLY A 212 11.76 -20.30 31.76
C GLY A 212 12.18 -18.85 31.63
N GLY A 213 12.51 -18.39 30.41
CA GLY A 213 12.90 -17.01 30.12
C GLY A 213 11.72 -16.03 30.05
N ILE A 214 12.04 -14.74 30.15
CA ILE A 214 11.06 -13.64 30.10
C ILE A 214 10.28 -13.65 28.78
N ALA A 215 10.96 -13.83 27.65
CA ALA A 215 10.32 -13.82 26.33
C ALA A 215 9.34 -14.99 26.18
N ALA A 216 9.73 -16.21 26.59
CA ALA A 216 8.84 -17.37 26.57
C ALA A 216 7.57 -17.13 27.41
N THR A 217 7.74 -16.58 28.62
CA THR A 217 6.61 -16.25 29.51
C THR A 217 5.69 -15.19 28.90
N THR A 218 6.26 -14.15 28.30
CA THR A 218 5.51 -13.07 27.62
C THR A 218 4.70 -13.62 26.44
N MET A 219 5.34 -14.43 25.59
CA MET A 219 4.69 -15.04 24.42
C MET A 219 3.54 -15.97 24.84
N ALA A 220 3.76 -16.81 25.85
CA ALA A 220 2.71 -17.68 26.40
C ALA A 220 1.52 -16.89 26.96
N GLY A 221 1.79 -15.78 27.67
CA GLY A 221 0.74 -14.88 28.15
C GLY A 221 -0.08 -14.26 27.01
N MET A 222 0.57 -13.80 25.95
CA MET A 222 -0.10 -13.25 24.77
C MET A 222 -0.97 -14.30 24.04
N GLU A 223 -0.47 -15.52 23.88
CA GLU A 223 -1.23 -16.62 23.27
C GLU A 223 -2.44 -17.00 24.13
N THR A 224 -2.27 -17.11 25.45
CA THR A 224 -3.38 -17.38 26.41
C THR A 224 -4.45 -16.29 26.34
N ALA A 225 -4.05 -15.03 26.18
CA ALA A 225 -4.95 -13.89 25.99
C ALA A 225 -5.63 -13.89 24.61
N GLY A 226 -5.21 -14.76 23.68
CA GLY A 226 -5.82 -14.92 22.36
C GLY A 226 -5.34 -13.92 21.32
N TYR A 227 -4.09 -13.51 21.39
CA TYR A 227 -3.45 -12.59 20.42
C TYR A 227 -3.68 -12.98 18.97
N GLY A 228 -3.34 -14.22 18.61
CA GLY A 228 -3.54 -14.72 17.23
C GLY A 228 -5.02 -14.67 16.80
N ARG A 229 -5.96 -14.88 17.71
CA ARG A 229 -7.40 -14.78 17.44
C ARG A 229 -7.82 -13.33 17.17
N ALA A 230 -7.31 -12.38 17.95
CA ALA A 230 -7.58 -10.95 17.75
C ALA A 230 -7.08 -10.46 16.40
N VAL A 231 -5.86 -10.84 16.01
CA VAL A 231 -5.27 -10.52 14.71
C VAL A 231 -6.11 -11.07 13.57
N ARG A 232 -6.51 -12.36 13.61
CA ARG A 232 -7.37 -12.98 12.58
C ARG A 232 -8.69 -12.24 12.43
N LYS A 233 -9.39 -11.92 13.54
CA LYS A 233 -10.65 -11.16 13.50
C LYS A 233 -10.48 -9.78 12.87
N GLY A 234 -9.38 -9.07 13.16
CA GLY A 234 -9.05 -7.78 12.54
C GLY A 234 -8.86 -7.89 11.03
N VAL A 235 -8.08 -8.88 10.59
CA VAL A 235 -7.83 -9.16 9.16
C VAL A 235 -9.13 -9.50 8.42
N GLU A 236 -9.96 -10.35 8.98
CA GLU A 236 -11.27 -10.69 8.40
C GLU A 236 -12.19 -9.48 8.26
N ALA A 237 -12.23 -8.61 9.27
CA ALA A 237 -13.01 -7.37 9.22
C ALA A 237 -12.49 -6.44 8.11
N GLY A 238 -11.17 -6.28 7.99
CA GLY A 238 -10.53 -5.54 6.92
C GLY A 238 -10.86 -6.11 5.54
N LEU A 239 -10.82 -7.43 5.38
CA LEU A 239 -11.13 -8.09 4.11
C LEU A 239 -12.61 -7.91 3.71
N ARG A 240 -13.53 -8.00 4.66
CA ARG A 240 -14.95 -7.68 4.40
C ARG A 240 -15.11 -6.23 3.93
N ARG A 241 -14.41 -5.28 4.56
CA ARG A 241 -14.45 -3.87 4.18
C ARG A 241 -13.88 -3.60 2.80
N VAL A 242 -12.75 -4.18 2.45
CA VAL A 242 -12.14 -4.05 1.11
C VAL A 242 -13.09 -4.57 0.04
N ARG A 243 -13.66 -5.78 0.23
CA ARG A 243 -14.60 -6.38 -0.70
C ARG A 243 -15.90 -5.58 -0.86
N ALA A 244 -16.34 -4.90 0.17
CA ALA A 244 -17.52 -4.02 0.10
C ALA A 244 -17.32 -2.83 -0.86
N ASN A 245 -16.08 -2.38 -1.08
CA ASN A 245 -15.77 -1.30 -2.00
C ASN A 245 -16.13 -1.62 -3.47
N ALA A 246 -16.16 -2.90 -3.85
CA ALA A 246 -16.60 -3.31 -5.18
C ALA A 246 -18.08 -2.99 -5.46
N ARG A 247 -18.89 -2.81 -4.40
CA ARG A 247 -20.33 -2.54 -4.49
C ARG A 247 -20.67 -1.04 -4.56
N THR A 248 -19.72 -0.19 -4.21
CA THR A 248 -19.84 1.29 -4.29
C THR A 248 -19.38 1.81 -5.63
#